data_9bec3252c6ac848831e422b253965d4e
#
_entry.id   9bec3252c6ac848831e422b253965d4e
#
_cell.length_a   1.000
_cell.length_b   1.000
_cell.length_c   1.000
_cell.angle_alpha   90.00
_cell.angle_beta   90.00
_cell.angle_gamma   90.00
#
_symmetry.space_group_name_H-M   'P 1'
#
loop_
_entity.id
_entity.type
_entity.pdbx_description
1 polymer ?
#
loop_
_entity_poly.entity_id
_entity_poly.type
_entity_poly.pdbx_seq_one_letter_code
_entity_poly.pdbx_strand_id
1 'polypeptide(L)'
;MAYASWVTPNKTSGNGNDTVAWTGSAHTGRSSRQTTATFSASGVESKVLTIIQAGAAEFVAMDDTAAVSKTGGTLTISGTSNSSKLTFSLTGTNGIGLVLPTKYTAASVQTNNGAAIAGDPGAAQQYAFSITFTGIEENTSVAALVSQLTVTTNGGQTDTCEITQAAGDAYLTISPTTINLTAAGTAVNVSVSSNTSWSIA
;
A
#
# COMPACT_ATOMS: atom_id res chain seq x y z
N MET A 1 -22.68 29.06 22.06
CA MET A 1 -22.31 28.35 20.81
C MET A 1 -21.42 27.20 21.20
N ALA A 2 -21.70 26.03 20.67
CA ALA A 2 -20.91 24.86 20.96
C ALA A 2 -19.61 24.90 20.16
N TYR A 3 -18.48 24.69 20.83
CA TYR A 3 -17.21 24.35 20.22
C TYR A 3 -17.36 23.07 19.38
N ALA A 4 -16.42 22.78 18.48
CA ALA A 4 -16.47 21.60 17.62
C ALA A 4 -16.43 20.29 18.44
N SER A 5 -17.10 19.25 17.95
CA SER A 5 -17.24 17.96 18.61
C SER A 5 -15.92 17.19 18.84
N TRP A 6 -14.84 17.57 18.15
CA TRP A 6 -13.52 16.96 18.31
C TRP A 6 -12.77 17.46 19.55
N VAL A 7 -13.29 18.45 20.28
CA VAL A 7 -12.68 18.99 21.49
C VAL A 7 -13.69 18.95 22.64
N THR A 8 -13.22 18.61 23.83
CA THR A 8 -14.06 18.47 25.03
C THR A 8 -13.38 19.12 26.21
N PRO A 9 -14.04 20.07 26.92
CA PRO A 9 -13.57 20.56 28.20
C PRO A 9 -13.92 19.60 29.33
N ASN A 10 -13.12 19.59 30.38
CA ASN A 10 -13.40 18.78 31.58
C ASN A 10 -14.59 19.34 32.40
N LYS A 11 -14.99 20.59 32.16
CA LYS A 11 -16.16 21.25 32.80
C LYS A 11 -16.66 22.38 31.89
N THR A 12 -17.95 22.70 32.01
CA THR A 12 -18.63 23.75 31.22
C THR A 12 -19.12 24.92 32.05
N SER A 13 -18.94 24.87 33.37
CA SER A 13 -19.29 25.95 34.32
C SER A 13 -18.36 25.94 35.51
N GLY A 14 -18.30 27.06 36.24
CA GLY A 14 -17.51 27.20 37.44
C GLY A 14 -17.90 28.46 38.21
N ASN A 15 -17.32 28.67 39.39
CA ASN A 15 -17.50 29.87 40.21
C ASN A 15 -16.13 30.30 40.78
N GLY A 16 -15.85 31.59 40.72
CA GLY A 16 -14.55 32.16 41.15
C GLY A 16 -13.39 31.76 40.24
N ASN A 17 -12.19 31.75 40.77
CA ASN A 17 -10.98 31.39 40.01
C ASN A 17 -10.95 29.87 39.83
N ASP A 18 -10.82 29.43 38.57
CA ASP A 18 -10.85 28.03 38.21
C ASP A 18 -10.05 27.71 36.95
N THR A 19 -9.74 26.43 36.70
CA THR A 19 -9.01 25.95 35.55
C THR A 19 -9.87 25.01 34.74
N VAL A 20 -9.92 25.22 33.41
CA VAL A 20 -10.58 24.34 32.45
C VAL A 20 -9.54 23.64 31.59
N ALA A 21 -9.50 22.30 31.68
CA ALA A 21 -8.66 21.49 30.82
C ALA A 21 -9.44 21.10 29.55
N TRP A 22 -8.78 21.17 28.40
CA TRP A 22 -9.33 20.84 27.09
C TRP A 22 -8.62 19.62 26.50
N THR A 23 -9.38 18.66 26.00
CA THR A 23 -8.88 17.45 25.33
C THR A 23 -9.41 17.40 23.91
N GLY A 24 -8.53 17.19 22.91
CA GLY A 24 -8.88 16.96 21.51
C GLY A 24 -8.90 15.46 21.18
N SER A 25 -9.81 15.04 20.30
CA SER A 25 -9.72 13.70 19.70
C SER A 25 -8.52 13.61 18.77
N ALA A 26 -8.03 12.39 18.50
CA ALA A 26 -6.97 12.16 17.53
C ALA A 26 -7.31 12.80 16.17
N HIS A 27 -6.30 13.37 15.53
CA HIS A 27 -6.43 14.04 14.24
C HIS A 27 -5.45 13.42 13.25
N THR A 28 -5.98 12.78 12.21
CA THR A 28 -5.22 12.04 11.20
C THR A 28 -4.93 12.85 9.93
N GLY A 29 -5.58 14.02 9.79
CA GLY A 29 -5.38 14.91 8.65
C GLY A 29 -4.08 15.73 8.75
N ARG A 30 -3.48 16.08 7.63
CA ARG A 30 -2.20 16.81 7.55
C ARG A 30 -2.29 18.32 7.83
N SER A 31 -3.47 18.93 7.79
CA SER A 31 -3.67 20.34 8.14
C SER A 31 -4.16 20.51 9.56
N SER A 32 -3.80 21.61 10.20
CA SER A 32 -4.36 21.98 11.50
C SER A 32 -5.87 22.24 11.42
N ARG A 33 -6.56 21.98 12.51
CA ARG A 33 -7.97 22.34 12.67
C ARG A 33 -8.16 23.29 13.86
N GLN A 34 -9.18 24.14 13.81
CA GLN A 34 -9.46 25.09 14.86
C GLN A 34 -10.94 25.21 15.16
N THR A 35 -11.23 25.64 16.37
CA THR A 35 -12.58 26.01 16.84
C THR A 35 -12.48 27.10 17.89
N THR A 36 -13.59 27.67 18.29
CA THR A 36 -13.64 28.68 19.35
C THR A 36 -14.62 28.27 20.45
N ALA A 37 -14.30 28.63 21.67
CA ALA A 37 -15.20 28.54 22.83
C ALA A 37 -15.40 29.92 23.44
N THR A 38 -16.64 30.25 23.80
CA THR A 38 -16.97 31.55 24.41
C THR A 38 -17.23 31.36 25.89
N PHE A 39 -16.53 32.09 26.72
CA PHE A 39 -16.75 32.20 28.16
C PHE A 39 -17.60 33.44 28.43
N SER A 40 -18.68 33.28 29.20
CA SER A 40 -19.60 34.36 29.51
C SER A 40 -19.89 34.37 31.01
N ALA A 41 -19.96 35.57 31.57
CA ALA A 41 -20.40 35.80 32.94
C ALA A 41 -21.35 37.02 33.00
N SER A 42 -22.25 37.07 33.99
CA SER A 42 -23.20 38.17 34.12
C SER A 42 -22.48 39.48 34.43
N GLY A 43 -22.86 40.54 33.71
CA GLY A 43 -22.34 41.88 33.92
C GLY A 43 -20.98 42.20 33.31
N VAL A 44 -20.39 41.27 32.54
CA VAL A 44 -19.12 41.48 31.86
C VAL A 44 -19.16 40.99 30.41
N GLU A 45 -18.25 41.53 29.59
CA GLU A 45 -18.13 41.14 28.20
C GLU A 45 -17.61 39.69 28.08
N SER A 46 -18.21 38.91 27.19
CA SER A 46 -17.78 37.54 26.89
C SER A 46 -16.35 37.49 26.34
N LYS A 47 -15.62 36.45 26.67
CA LYS A 47 -14.25 36.19 26.16
C LYS A 47 -14.25 34.95 25.28
N VAL A 48 -13.48 35.03 24.17
CA VAL A 48 -13.37 33.94 23.22
C VAL A 48 -11.99 33.29 23.36
N LEU A 49 -12.00 31.97 23.51
CA LEU A 49 -10.81 31.12 23.43
C LEU A 49 -10.76 30.51 22.03
N THR A 50 -9.65 30.67 21.34
CA THR A 50 -9.36 29.91 20.10
C THR A 50 -8.57 28.66 20.47
N ILE A 51 -9.05 27.51 20.00
CA ILE A 51 -8.44 26.21 20.23
C ILE A 51 -7.94 25.70 18.89
N ILE A 52 -6.65 25.43 18.78
CA ILE A 52 -5.99 24.94 17.57
C ILE A 52 -5.37 23.59 17.86
N GLN A 53 -5.65 22.60 17.00
CA GLN A 53 -4.96 21.30 17.01
C GLN A 53 -4.12 21.19 15.76
N ALA A 54 -2.84 20.87 15.94
CA ALA A 54 -1.92 20.64 14.82
C ALA A 54 -2.39 19.48 13.94
N GLY A 55 -2.05 19.52 12.66
CA GLY A 55 -2.20 18.38 11.75
C GLY A 55 -1.24 17.24 12.12
N ALA A 56 -1.61 16.03 11.77
CA ALA A 56 -0.71 14.88 11.79
C ALA A 56 0.37 15.04 10.71
N ALA A 57 1.55 14.49 10.94
CA ALA A 57 2.55 14.35 9.89
C ALA A 57 1.97 13.52 8.72
N GLU A 58 2.50 13.73 7.50
CA GLU A 58 2.18 12.84 6.40
C GLU A 58 2.64 11.41 6.74
N PHE A 59 1.83 10.44 6.40
CA PHE A 59 2.14 9.04 6.56
C PHE A 59 1.60 8.23 5.37
N VAL A 60 2.15 7.05 5.18
CA VAL A 60 1.61 5.98 4.35
C VAL A 60 1.84 4.66 5.06
N ALA A 61 0.85 3.79 5.00
CA ALA A 61 0.94 2.40 5.43
C ALA A 61 0.33 1.52 4.35
N MET A 62 1.04 0.49 3.94
CA MET A 62 0.68 -0.44 2.87
C MET A 62 0.78 -1.86 3.40
N ASP A 63 0.17 -2.84 2.74
CA ASP A 63 0.38 -4.25 3.06
C ASP A 63 1.88 -4.59 2.99
N ASP A 64 2.44 -5.19 4.03
CA ASP A 64 3.88 -5.51 4.11
C ASP A 64 4.30 -6.54 3.07
N THR A 65 3.40 -7.48 2.75
CA THR A 65 3.64 -8.58 1.82
C THR A 65 2.43 -8.84 0.94
N ALA A 66 2.69 -9.31 -0.28
CA ALA A 66 1.66 -9.74 -1.21
C ALA A 66 2.12 -10.99 -1.96
N ALA A 67 1.19 -11.88 -2.30
CA ALA A 67 1.50 -13.14 -2.96
C ALA A 67 0.75 -13.28 -4.28
N VAL A 68 1.46 -13.77 -5.29
CA VAL A 68 0.91 -14.16 -6.59
C VAL A 68 1.06 -15.67 -6.75
N SER A 69 0.04 -16.33 -7.30
CA SER A 69 0.13 -17.74 -7.63
C SER A 69 1.16 -18.00 -8.73
N LYS A 70 1.63 -19.25 -8.86
CA LYS A 70 2.53 -19.64 -9.96
C LYS A 70 1.94 -19.34 -11.35
N THR A 71 0.62 -19.41 -11.51
CA THR A 71 -0.06 -19.15 -12.77
C THR A 71 -0.18 -17.67 -13.13
N GLY A 72 0.32 -16.78 -12.27
CA GLY A 72 0.19 -15.34 -12.46
C GLY A 72 -1.24 -14.82 -12.24
N GLY A 73 -1.63 -13.81 -13.02
CA GLY A 73 -2.98 -13.22 -13.00
C GLY A 73 -3.02 -11.76 -12.59
N THR A 74 -3.79 -11.44 -11.55
CA THR A 74 -3.97 -10.08 -11.04
C THR A 74 -3.61 -10.02 -9.57
N LEU A 75 -2.93 -8.93 -9.15
CA LEU A 75 -2.57 -8.65 -7.76
C LEU A 75 -3.03 -7.24 -7.40
N THR A 76 -3.73 -7.10 -6.29
CA THR A 76 -4.06 -5.79 -5.72
C THR A 76 -3.39 -5.64 -4.36
N ILE A 77 -2.69 -4.53 -4.15
CA ILE A 77 -2.05 -4.14 -2.90
C ILE A 77 -2.78 -2.91 -2.39
N SER A 78 -3.09 -2.90 -1.10
CA SER A 78 -3.89 -1.87 -0.45
C SER A 78 -3.11 -1.16 0.65
N GLY A 79 -3.60 0.01 1.02
CA GLY A 79 -3.02 0.78 2.11
C GLY A 79 -3.85 2.00 2.48
N THR A 80 -3.31 2.80 3.38
CA THR A 80 -3.90 4.06 3.84
C THR A 80 -2.85 5.17 3.87
N SER A 81 -3.29 6.39 3.64
CA SER A 81 -2.43 7.59 3.68
C SER A 81 -3.26 8.85 3.97
N ASN A 82 -2.59 9.90 4.41
CA ASN A 82 -3.14 11.27 4.48
C ASN A 82 -2.42 12.23 3.52
N SER A 83 -1.52 11.73 2.67
CA SER A 83 -0.73 12.54 1.75
C SER A 83 -1.57 13.10 0.59
N SER A 84 -1.17 14.25 0.05
CA SER A 84 -1.80 14.83 -1.14
C SER A 84 -1.35 14.19 -2.46
N LYS A 85 -0.32 13.35 -2.42
CA LYS A 85 0.26 12.67 -3.57
C LYS A 85 0.95 11.39 -3.12
N LEU A 86 0.77 10.32 -3.89
CA LEU A 86 1.52 9.08 -3.75
C LEU A 86 2.30 8.80 -5.04
N THR A 87 3.53 8.33 -4.88
CA THR A 87 4.39 7.90 -5.99
C THR A 87 4.81 6.46 -5.71
N PHE A 88 4.52 5.56 -6.64
CA PHE A 88 4.89 4.15 -6.57
C PHE A 88 6.10 3.88 -7.45
N SER A 89 6.97 2.99 -7.00
CA SER A 89 8.11 2.46 -7.76
C SER A 89 8.30 0.98 -7.50
N LEU A 90 8.82 0.26 -8.49
CA LEU A 90 9.18 -1.16 -8.39
C LEU A 90 10.70 -1.30 -8.39
N THR A 91 11.20 -2.18 -7.52
CA THR A 91 12.62 -2.56 -7.44
C THR A 91 12.72 -4.09 -7.31
N GLY A 92 13.93 -4.62 -7.54
CA GLY A 92 14.19 -6.04 -7.32
C GLY A 92 13.50 -6.97 -8.32
N THR A 93 13.51 -6.64 -9.61
CA THR A 93 12.86 -7.40 -10.68
C THR A 93 13.57 -8.73 -10.96
N ASN A 94 13.75 -9.58 -9.98
CA ASN A 94 14.27 -10.92 -10.18
C ASN A 94 13.20 -11.84 -10.80
N GLY A 95 12.76 -11.47 -11.99
CA GLY A 95 11.98 -12.36 -12.86
C GLY A 95 10.46 -12.25 -12.78
N ILE A 96 9.84 -11.63 -11.77
CA ILE A 96 8.40 -11.31 -11.87
C ILE A 96 8.28 -10.19 -12.91
N GLY A 97 7.64 -10.48 -14.03
CA GLY A 97 7.38 -9.52 -15.11
C GLY A 97 6.33 -8.46 -14.74
N LEU A 98 6.47 -7.84 -13.54
CA LEU A 98 5.57 -6.81 -13.11
C LEU A 98 5.78 -5.51 -13.88
N VAL A 99 4.72 -5.00 -14.47
CA VAL A 99 4.69 -3.65 -15.04
C VAL A 99 4.00 -2.72 -14.07
N LEU A 100 4.71 -1.67 -13.63
CA LEU A 100 4.13 -0.70 -12.71
C LEU A 100 2.92 -0.01 -13.35
N PRO A 101 1.73 -0.09 -12.74
CA PRO A 101 0.55 0.59 -13.25
C PRO A 101 0.76 2.11 -13.30
N THR A 102 0.29 2.74 -14.37
CA THR A 102 0.33 4.21 -14.51
C THR A 102 -0.68 4.92 -13.61
N LYS A 103 -1.63 4.16 -13.05
CA LYS A 103 -2.70 4.66 -12.18
C LYS A 103 -2.89 3.75 -10.98
N TYR A 104 -3.41 4.35 -9.91
CA TYR A 104 -3.88 3.68 -8.71
C TYR A 104 -5.21 4.30 -8.27
N THR A 105 -5.93 3.68 -7.35
CA THR A 105 -7.15 4.24 -6.77
C THR A 105 -6.81 4.85 -5.41
N ALA A 106 -7.20 6.10 -5.17
CA ALA A 106 -7.07 6.77 -3.87
C ALA A 106 -8.37 7.51 -3.56
N ALA A 107 -8.87 7.40 -2.33
CA ALA A 107 -10.15 7.99 -1.92
C ALA A 107 -11.30 7.65 -2.91
N SER A 108 -11.33 6.41 -3.42
CA SER A 108 -12.28 5.91 -4.42
C SER A 108 -12.18 6.55 -5.81
N VAL A 109 -11.13 7.31 -6.12
CA VAL A 109 -10.91 7.95 -7.43
C VAL A 109 -9.61 7.46 -8.06
N GLN A 110 -9.64 7.19 -9.36
CA GLN A 110 -8.41 6.86 -10.10
C GLN A 110 -7.51 8.09 -10.23
N THR A 111 -6.25 7.90 -9.85
CA THR A 111 -5.22 8.93 -9.85
C THR A 111 -3.99 8.42 -10.62
N ASN A 112 -3.34 9.27 -11.39
CA ASN A 112 -2.07 8.91 -12.04
C ASN A 112 -0.96 8.78 -10.99
N ASN A 113 -0.07 7.82 -11.20
CA ASN A 113 1.11 7.66 -10.35
C ASN A 113 1.93 8.95 -10.30
N GLY A 114 2.25 9.44 -9.10
CA GLY A 114 3.02 10.66 -8.88
C GLY A 114 2.24 11.98 -9.11
N ALA A 115 0.94 11.93 -9.43
CA ALA A 115 0.09 13.12 -9.54
C ALA A 115 -0.61 13.43 -8.21
N ALA A 116 -1.11 14.67 -8.08
CA ALA A 116 -1.99 15.05 -6.98
C ALA A 116 -3.26 14.20 -6.99
N ILE A 117 -3.73 13.80 -5.81
CA ILE A 117 -4.90 12.93 -5.66
C ILE A 117 -6.17 13.73 -5.98
N ALA A 118 -6.88 13.32 -7.02
CA ALA A 118 -8.11 14.01 -7.47
C ALA A 118 -9.24 13.92 -6.43
N GLY A 119 -9.31 12.82 -5.69
CA GLY A 119 -10.28 12.62 -4.62
C GLY A 119 -9.71 12.93 -3.23
N ASP A 120 -8.66 13.77 -3.11
CA ASP A 120 -8.06 14.14 -1.83
C ASP A 120 -9.16 14.62 -0.87
N PRO A 121 -9.46 13.90 0.23
CA PRO A 121 -10.50 14.30 1.17
C PRO A 121 -10.14 15.57 1.94
N GLY A 122 -9.06 16.23 1.52
CA GLY A 122 -8.47 17.37 2.17
C GLY A 122 -7.59 16.95 3.34
N ALA A 123 -6.90 17.93 3.82
CA ALA A 123 -5.90 17.74 4.86
C ALA A 123 -6.47 17.27 6.22
N ALA A 124 -7.77 17.07 6.33
CA ALA A 124 -8.43 16.71 7.58
C ALA A 124 -8.62 15.21 7.80
N GLN A 125 -8.33 14.36 6.80
CA GLN A 125 -8.63 12.92 6.89
C GLN A 125 -7.55 12.06 6.25
N GLN A 126 -7.50 10.79 6.65
CA GLN A 126 -6.83 9.74 5.89
C GLN A 126 -7.79 9.11 4.88
N TYR A 127 -7.25 8.47 3.88
CA TYR A 127 -7.99 7.75 2.85
C TYR A 127 -7.33 6.39 2.59
N ALA A 128 -8.13 5.46 2.06
CA ALA A 128 -7.64 4.20 1.54
C ALA A 128 -7.14 4.38 0.10
N PHE A 129 -6.11 3.63 -0.25
CA PHE A 129 -5.64 3.49 -1.63
C PHE A 129 -5.44 2.02 -2.01
N SER A 130 -5.43 1.75 -3.30
CA SER A 130 -5.04 0.45 -3.85
C SER A 130 -4.37 0.61 -5.20
N ILE A 131 -3.39 -0.26 -5.49
CA ILE A 131 -2.74 -0.39 -6.78
C ILE A 131 -2.91 -1.82 -7.29
N THR A 132 -3.31 -1.97 -8.56
CA THR A 132 -3.61 -3.27 -9.14
C THR A 132 -2.69 -3.55 -10.32
N PHE A 133 -1.93 -4.63 -10.22
CA PHE A 133 -1.13 -5.21 -11.29
C PHE A 133 -1.99 -6.22 -12.04
N THR A 134 -1.93 -6.21 -13.36
CA THR A 134 -2.67 -7.13 -14.25
C THR A 134 -1.72 -7.76 -15.25
N GLY A 135 -2.11 -8.92 -15.81
CA GLY A 135 -1.30 -9.58 -16.82
C GLY A 135 0.02 -10.14 -16.29
N ILE A 136 0.06 -10.50 -15.00
CA ILE A 136 1.23 -11.18 -14.44
C ILE A 136 1.29 -12.57 -15.05
N GLU A 137 2.42 -12.89 -15.68
CA GLU A 137 2.61 -14.16 -16.38
C GLU A 137 2.87 -15.32 -15.41
N GLU A 138 2.78 -16.55 -15.94
CA GLU A 138 3.09 -17.76 -15.19
C GLU A 138 4.59 -17.81 -14.85
N ASN A 139 4.90 -18.19 -13.61
CA ASN A 139 6.26 -18.54 -13.22
C ASN A 139 6.55 -20.00 -13.61
N THR A 140 7.33 -20.17 -14.68
CA THR A 140 7.78 -21.48 -15.15
C THR A 140 9.09 -21.95 -14.50
N SER A 141 9.70 -21.12 -13.65
CA SER A 141 10.89 -21.44 -12.85
C SER A 141 10.53 -22.26 -11.62
N VAL A 142 11.36 -23.19 -11.21
CA VAL A 142 11.23 -23.94 -9.95
C VAL A 142 11.61 -23.12 -8.71
N ALA A 143 11.96 -21.88 -8.88
CA ALA A 143 12.23 -20.94 -7.79
C ALA A 143 11.09 -19.91 -7.69
N ALA A 144 10.77 -19.50 -6.46
CA ALA A 144 9.91 -18.34 -6.24
C ALA A 144 10.60 -17.06 -6.74
N LEU A 145 9.81 -16.14 -7.27
CA LEU A 145 10.28 -14.82 -7.75
C LEU A 145 9.84 -13.76 -6.75
N VAL A 146 10.68 -12.74 -6.56
CA VAL A 146 10.44 -11.68 -5.57
C VAL A 146 10.66 -10.31 -6.22
N SER A 147 9.76 -9.38 -5.91
CA SER A 147 9.85 -7.96 -6.26
C SER A 147 9.46 -7.11 -5.07
N GLN A 148 9.84 -5.85 -5.03
CA GLN A 148 9.44 -4.91 -4.00
C GLN A 148 8.74 -3.71 -4.61
N LEU A 149 7.53 -3.41 -4.11
CA LEU A 149 6.83 -2.17 -4.37
C LEU A 149 7.15 -1.19 -3.27
N THR A 150 7.52 0.03 -3.63
CA THR A 150 7.70 1.15 -2.68
C THR A 150 6.68 2.22 -3.01
N VAL A 151 6.02 2.75 -1.99
CA VAL A 151 5.18 3.95 -2.07
C VAL A 151 5.84 5.10 -1.32
N THR A 152 5.78 6.30 -1.90
CA THR A 152 6.34 7.52 -1.32
C THR A 152 5.28 8.60 -1.26
N THR A 153 5.12 9.26 -0.11
CA THR A 153 4.24 10.41 0.09
C THR A 153 4.81 11.69 -0.53
N ASN A 154 4.01 12.74 -0.62
CA ASN A 154 4.51 14.08 -1.00
C ASN A 154 5.53 14.64 -0.01
N GLY A 155 5.42 14.30 1.27
CA GLY A 155 6.37 14.67 2.34
C GLY A 155 7.60 13.79 2.43
N GLY A 156 7.76 12.77 1.56
CA GLY A 156 8.94 11.91 1.50
C GLY A 156 8.90 10.68 2.42
N GLN A 157 7.82 10.44 3.19
CA GLN A 157 7.66 9.18 3.93
C GLN A 157 7.44 8.04 2.96
N THR A 158 7.99 6.87 3.27
CA THR A 158 7.91 5.69 2.41
C THR A 158 7.39 4.49 3.17
N ASP A 159 6.79 3.56 2.42
CA ASP A 159 6.48 2.22 2.88
C ASP A 159 6.70 1.21 1.75
N THR A 160 6.87 -0.07 2.06
CA THR A 160 7.25 -1.11 1.10
C THR A 160 6.41 -2.36 1.27
N CYS A 161 6.13 -3.02 0.14
CA CYS A 161 5.48 -4.33 0.08
C CYS A 161 6.37 -5.30 -0.68
N GLU A 162 6.74 -6.42 -0.05
CA GLU A 162 7.39 -7.52 -0.74
C GLU A 162 6.36 -8.35 -1.52
N ILE A 163 6.58 -8.51 -2.82
CA ILE A 163 5.71 -9.28 -3.70
C ILE A 163 6.41 -10.58 -4.04
N THR A 164 5.82 -11.71 -3.68
CA THR A 164 6.35 -13.05 -3.97
C THR A 164 5.43 -13.77 -4.94
N GLN A 165 5.98 -14.30 -6.06
CA GLN A 165 5.29 -15.23 -6.92
C GLN A 165 5.76 -16.66 -6.64
N ALA A 166 4.80 -17.56 -6.42
CA ALA A 166 5.09 -18.97 -6.13
C ALA A 166 5.88 -19.63 -7.26
N ALA A 167 6.74 -20.58 -6.90
CA ALA A 167 7.50 -21.38 -7.86
C ALA A 167 6.60 -22.20 -8.78
N GLY A 168 7.01 -22.35 -10.03
CA GLY A 168 6.39 -23.28 -10.99
C GLY A 168 6.70 -24.75 -10.63
N ASP A 169 5.94 -25.65 -11.24
CA ASP A 169 6.15 -27.08 -11.02
C ASP A 169 7.44 -27.57 -11.71
N ALA A 170 8.17 -28.45 -11.05
CA ALA A 170 9.24 -29.17 -11.68
C ALA A 170 8.69 -30.18 -12.71
N TYR A 171 9.30 -30.25 -13.87
CA TYR A 171 8.96 -31.27 -14.86
C TYR A 171 10.18 -31.86 -15.53
N LEU A 172 10.02 -33.11 -15.97
CA LEU A 172 10.96 -33.82 -16.81
C LEU A 172 10.16 -34.68 -17.82
N THR A 173 10.42 -34.50 -19.10
CA THR A 173 9.84 -35.31 -20.15
C THR A 173 10.91 -35.79 -21.12
N ILE A 174 10.72 -36.97 -21.68
CA ILE A 174 11.60 -37.55 -22.72
C ILE A 174 10.75 -37.95 -23.93
N SER A 175 11.32 -37.82 -25.11
CA SER A 175 10.69 -38.24 -26.36
C SER A 175 11.75 -38.70 -27.38
N PRO A 176 11.61 -39.92 -27.99
CA PRO A 176 10.63 -40.96 -27.66
C PRO A 176 10.93 -41.65 -26.33
N THR A 177 9.96 -42.36 -25.75
CA THR A 177 10.12 -43.16 -24.53
C THR A 177 10.68 -44.56 -24.82
N THR A 178 10.76 -44.95 -26.07
CA THR A 178 11.36 -46.23 -26.51
C THR A 178 12.20 -45.96 -27.73
N ILE A 179 13.38 -46.49 -27.76
CA ILE A 179 14.28 -46.48 -28.94
C ILE A 179 14.66 -47.92 -29.30
N ASN A 180 14.80 -48.17 -30.61
CA ASN A 180 15.25 -49.43 -31.13
C ASN A 180 16.63 -49.19 -31.76
N LEU A 181 17.67 -49.77 -31.18
CA LEU A 181 19.01 -49.72 -31.73
C LEU A 181 19.17 -50.88 -32.75
N THR A 182 19.81 -50.55 -33.87
CA THR A 182 20.18 -51.59 -34.84
C THR A 182 21.35 -52.42 -34.35
N ALA A 183 21.57 -53.62 -34.95
CA ALA A 183 22.72 -54.43 -34.64
C ALA A 183 24.06 -53.73 -34.98
N ALA A 184 24.04 -52.74 -35.87
CA ALA A 184 25.19 -51.89 -36.21
C ALA A 184 25.52 -50.83 -35.19
N GLY A 185 24.68 -50.68 -34.12
CA GLY A 185 24.92 -49.71 -33.03
C GLY A 185 24.74 -48.24 -33.43
N THR A 186 23.94 -47.94 -34.48
CA THR A 186 23.70 -46.56 -34.89
C THR A 186 23.01 -45.76 -33.78
N ALA A 187 23.54 -44.58 -33.48
CA ALA A 187 23.03 -43.70 -32.46
C ALA A 187 21.57 -43.24 -32.77
N VAL A 188 20.71 -43.27 -31.76
CA VAL A 188 19.35 -42.76 -31.80
C VAL A 188 19.21 -41.69 -30.72
N ASN A 189 18.71 -40.51 -31.10
CA ASN A 189 18.55 -39.40 -30.23
C ASN A 189 17.22 -39.48 -29.43
N VAL A 190 17.29 -39.14 -28.15
CA VAL A 190 16.16 -38.91 -27.29
C VAL A 190 16.21 -37.46 -26.87
N SER A 191 15.11 -36.72 -27.08
CA SER A 191 14.96 -35.36 -26.60
C SER A 191 14.57 -35.37 -25.13
N VAL A 192 15.25 -34.56 -24.32
CA VAL A 192 14.92 -34.34 -22.91
C VAL A 192 14.46 -32.88 -22.77
N SER A 193 13.34 -32.66 -22.12
CA SER A 193 12.82 -31.34 -21.76
C SER A 193 12.61 -31.30 -20.25
N SER A 194 13.24 -30.35 -19.57
CA SER A 194 13.17 -30.20 -18.11
C SER A 194 13.44 -28.73 -17.72
N ASN A 195 12.85 -28.26 -16.62
CA ASN A 195 13.21 -26.98 -15.98
C ASN A 195 14.08 -27.19 -14.72
N THR A 196 14.58 -28.41 -14.50
CA THR A 196 15.52 -28.76 -13.43
C THR A 196 16.74 -29.52 -13.98
N SER A 197 17.75 -29.70 -13.16
CA SER A 197 18.87 -30.61 -13.47
C SER A 197 18.37 -32.06 -13.51
N TRP A 198 18.88 -32.85 -14.45
CA TRP A 198 18.56 -34.28 -14.59
C TRP A 198 19.82 -35.11 -14.78
N SER A 199 19.73 -36.39 -14.50
CA SER A 199 20.79 -37.35 -14.68
C SER A 199 20.26 -38.67 -15.23
N ILE A 200 21.16 -39.47 -15.84
CA ILE A 200 20.90 -40.86 -16.25
C ILE A 200 21.73 -41.74 -15.30
N ALA A 201 21.09 -42.72 -14.68
CA ALA A 201 21.72 -43.70 -13.84
C ALA A 201 21.88 -45.05 -14.57
#